data_7e3f12c24165f0c1bec2f609e3ebbe7d
#
_entry.id   7e3f12c24165f0c1bec2f609e3ebbe7d
#
_cell.length_a   1.000
_cell.length_b   1.000
_cell.length_c   1.000
_cell.angle_alpha   90.00
_cell.angle_beta   90.00
_cell.angle_gamma   90.00
#
_symmetry.space_group_name_H-M   'P 1'
#
loop_
_entity.id
_entity.type
_entity.pdbx_description
1 polymer ?
#
loop_
_entity_poly.entity_id
_entity_poly.type
_entity_poly.pdbx_seq_one_letter_code
_entity_poly.pdbx_strand_id
1 'polypeptide(L)'
;MTKKRFSNTVMKTFGFLLVGLMMLACNKKPYLPGTPPLTVEIGNGDDTYGSNNDNMALMGSLKVMTYNIHILNPPSKPGETDINATAKVILDANPDVVFLQEVDKNTGRNNYDGDQANELANLVKMNYAFYSASPVGRGLYGVAILSKYPLKNIKKYMLTKESATTEQRVLGTALVDLPGKDSMMLAVTHLQHNSASNRLQQVKDIVSTLGTFKERIIIGGDLNELESATEFFNVFDGSFTRTCKGVNCPPTFSAQLPKSVIDYLAYKPSSAFSIKNHQVISEYYASDHLPVMAELNLIR
;
A
#
# COMPACT_ATOMS: atom_id res chain seq x y z
N MET A 1 23.52 -20.86 96.76
CA MET A 1 24.06 -21.10 95.42
C MET A 1 22.94 -21.32 94.45
N THR A 2 22.56 -20.35 93.69
CA THR A 2 21.32 -20.25 92.90
C THR A 2 21.59 -20.52 91.45
N LYS A 3 20.96 -21.55 90.88
CA LYS A 3 20.96 -21.85 89.43
C LYS A 3 19.74 -21.21 88.79
N LYS A 4 19.96 -20.30 87.89
CA LYS A 4 18.95 -19.74 87.03
C LYS A 4 18.66 -20.69 85.87
N ARG A 5 17.36 -21.07 85.68
CA ARG A 5 16.86 -21.75 84.51
C ARG A 5 16.63 -20.75 83.39
N PHE A 6 17.14 -21.02 82.22
CA PHE A 6 16.73 -20.33 80.96
C PHE A 6 15.60 -21.08 80.28
N SER A 7 14.55 -20.41 80.00
CA SER A 7 13.41 -20.88 79.24
C SER A 7 13.67 -20.75 77.75
N ASN A 8 13.59 -21.85 77.00
CA ASN A 8 13.66 -21.84 75.56
C ASN A 8 12.25 -21.59 74.96
N THR A 9 12.04 -20.44 74.40
CA THR A 9 10.85 -20.16 73.57
C THR A 9 11.15 -20.57 72.13
N VAL A 10 10.43 -21.61 71.65
CA VAL A 10 10.50 -22.04 70.29
C VAL A 10 9.67 -21.10 69.42
N MET A 11 10.36 -20.35 68.58
CA MET A 11 9.74 -19.47 67.60
C MET A 11 9.45 -20.30 66.32
N LYS A 12 8.18 -20.57 66.04
CA LYS A 12 7.75 -21.23 64.81
C LYS A 12 7.78 -20.21 63.68
N THR A 13 8.74 -20.30 62.81
CA THR A 13 8.80 -19.56 61.53
C THR A 13 7.82 -20.20 60.53
N PHE A 14 6.74 -19.42 60.25
CA PHE A 14 5.86 -19.71 59.10
C PHE A 14 6.59 -19.27 57.82
N GLY A 15 7.02 -20.22 57.05
CA GLY A 15 7.53 -19.96 55.70
C GLY A 15 6.37 -19.63 54.76
N PHE A 16 6.25 -18.39 54.35
CA PHE A 16 5.41 -18.01 53.22
C PHE A 16 6.10 -18.42 51.94
N LEU A 17 5.60 -19.44 51.26
CA LEU A 17 5.99 -19.84 49.92
C LEU A 17 5.33 -18.83 48.95
N LEU A 18 6.12 -17.84 48.54
CA LEU A 18 5.70 -16.89 47.50
C LEU A 18 5.79 -17.61 46.15
N VAL A 19 4.70 -18.17 45.67
CA VAL A 19 4.56 -18.67 44.30
C VAL A 19 4.55 -17.44 43.40
N GLY A 20 5.73 -17.10 42.85
CA GLY A 20 5.84 -16.09 41.81
C GLY A 20 5.18 -16.59 40.54
N LEU A 21 3.95 -16.13 40.30
CA LEU A 21 3.28 -16.28 39.03
C LEU A 21 4.05 -15.43 38.00
N MET A 22 5.01 -16.02 37.27
CA MET A 22 5.59 -15.40 36.09
C MET A 22 4.47 -15.25 35.05
N MET A 23 3.83 -14.13 35.06
CA MET A 23 3.06 -13.66 33.91
C MET A 23 4.06 -13.51 32.76
N LEU A 24 4.06 -14.48 31.83
CA LEU A 24 4.60 -14.26 30.51
C LEU A 24 3.76 -13.14 29.86
N ALA A 25 4.09 -11.91 30.17
CA ALA A 25 3.66 -10.79 29.38
C ALA A 25 4.23 -11.01 27.97
N CYS A 26 3.37 -11.39 27.03
CA CYS A 26 3.66 -11.25 25.62
C CYS A 26 4.08 -9.80 25.40
N ASN A 27 5.37 -9.53 25.36
CA ASN A 27 5.93 -8.23 25.02
C ASN A 27 5.69 -7.98 23.52
N LYS A 28 4.42 -7.76 23.15
CA LYS A 28 4.12 -7.12 21.85
C LYS A 28 4.69 -5.71 21.97
N LYS A 29 5.75 -5.44 21.22
CA LYS A 29 6.30 -4.09 21.11
C LYS A 29 5.15 -3.16 20.70
N PRO A 30 4.97 -2.01 21.40
CA PRO A 30 3.92 -1.10 21.01
C PRO A 30 4.22 -0.54 19.61
N TYR A 31 3.23 -0.55 18.72
CA TYR A 31 3.32 0.13 17.44
C TYR A 31 3.37 1.64 17.65
N LEU A 32 4.25 2.30 16.92
CA LEU A 32 4.35 3.75 16.93
C LEU A 32 3.42 4.35 15.87
N PRO A 33 2.72 5.45 16.19
CA PRO A 33 2.01 6.21 15.18
C PRO A 33 2.95 6.65 14.05
N GLY A 34 2.44 6.76 12.84
CA GLY A 34 3.19 7.33 11.72
C GLY A 34 3.58 8.78 12.00
N THR A 35 4.68 9.23 11.39
CA THR A 35 5.07 10.65 11.46
C THR A 35 4.02 11.54 10.78
N PRO A 36 3.87 12.80 11.21
CA PRO A 36 3.00 13.74 10.53
C PRO A 36 3.29 13.83 9.04
N PRO A 37 2.28 14.12 8.23
CA PRO A 37 2.42 14.13 6.77
C PRO A 37 3.49 15.13 6.33
N LEU A 38 4.40 14.70 5.43
CA LEU A 38 5.32 15.58 4.75
C LEU A 38 4.53 16.42 3.74
N THR A 39 4.27 15.89 2.58
CA THR A 39 3.49 16.57 1.54
C THR A 39 2.60 15.59 0.80
N VAL A 40 1.48 16.11 0.29
CA VAL A 40 0.73 15.48 -0.79
C VAL A 40 0.82 16.41 -1.96
N GLU A 41 1.30 15.92 -3.08
CA GLU A 41 1.41 16.71 -4.29
C GLU A 41 0.33 16.31 -5.27
N ILE A 42 -0.40 17.33 -5.75
CA ILE A 42 -1.50 17.19 -6.68
C ILE A 42 -1.01 17.73 -8.02
N GLY A 43 -1.13 16.90 -9.04
CA GLY A 43 -0.47 17.08 -10.27
C GLY A 43 -1.02 18.01 -11.31
N ASN A 44 -0.43 18.16 -12.41
CA ASN A 44 -0.69 18.74 -13.73
C ASN A 44 -1.14 20.21 -13.77
N GLY A 45 -1.13 20.97 -12.68
CA GLY A 45 -1.53 22.39 -12.70
C GLY A 45 -2.97 22.58 -13.20
N ASP A 46 -3.17 23.50 -14.16
CA ASP A 46 -4.49 23.80 -14.72
C ASP A 46 -4.94 22.84 -15.83
N ASP A 47 -4.03 22.02 -16.38
CA ASP A 47 -4.32 21.04 -17.43
C ASP A 47 -4.76 19.70 -16.82
N THR A 48 -6.05 19.57 -16.53
CA THR A 48 -6.63 18.34 -16.00
C THR A 48 -7.14 17.48 -17.13
N TYR A 49 -6.54 16.31 -17.31
CA TYR A 49 -7.02 15.31 -18.28
C TYR A 49 -8.40 14.79 -17.90
N GLY A 50 -9.27 14.57 -18.90
CA GLY A 50 -10.60 14.00 -18.72
C GLY A 50 -11.58 14.90 -17.96
N SER A 51 -11.34 16.20 -17.86
CA SER A 51 -12.28 17.19 -17.33
C SER A 51 -13.45 17.42 -18.28
N ASN A 52 -14.51 18.12 -17.81
CA ASN A 52 -15.73 18.41 -18.55
C ASN A 52 -16.51 17.14 -19.02
N ASN A 53 -16.49 16.11 -18.20
CA ASN A 53 -17.07 14.79 -18.51
C ASN A 53 -18.51 14.57 -17.98
N ASP A 54 -19.08 15.54 -17.27
CA ASP A 54 -20.40 15.45 -16.62
C ASP A 54 -21.56 15.07 -17.57
N ASN A 55 -21.49 15.53 -18.81
CA ASN A 55 -22.51 15.27 -19.82
C ASN A 55 -22.20 14.06 -20.72
N MET A 56 -21.13 13.34 -20.42
CA MET A 56 -20.77 12.11 -21.11
C MET A 56 -21.60 10.92 -20.59
N ALA A 57 -21.64 9.84 -21.35
CA ALA A 57 -22.27 8.61 -20.90
C ALA A 57 -21.49 8.01 -19.72
N LEU A 58 -22.23 7.38 -18.81
CA LEU A 58 -21.66 6.63 -17.70
C LEU A 58 -20.73 5.51 -18.22
N MET A 59 -19.59 5.33 -17.57
CA MET A 59 -18.68 4.24 -17.90
C MET A 59 -19.29 2.87 -17.52
N GLY A 60 -19.23 1.90 -18.41
CA GLY A 60 -19.63 0.51 -18.12
C GLY A 60 -18.58 -0.28 -17.37
N SER A 61 -17.29 0.01 -17.59
CA SER A 61 -16.16 -0.65 -16.94
C SER A 61 -14.99 0.33 -16.73
N LEU A 62 -14.10 -0.03 -15.82
CA LEU A 62 -12.86 0.71 -15.52
C LEU A 62 -11.67 -0.25 -15.55
N LYS A 63 -10.60 0.14 -16.24
CA LYS A 63 -9.34 -0.59 -16.27
C LYS A 63 -8.39 -0.01 -15.25
N VAL A 64 -7.96 -0.82 -14.30
CA VAL A 64 -7.06 -0.41 -13.21
C VAL A 64 -5.80 -1.25 -13.21
N MET A 65 -4.67 -0.61 -12.92
CA MET A 65 -3.37 -1.25 -12.83
C MET A 65 -2.73 -0.94 -11.47
N THR A 66 -2.03 -1.91 -10.86
CA THR A 66 -1.05 -1.63 -9.81
C THR A 66 0.32 -2.06 -10.28
N TYR A 67 1.33 -1.23 -10.02
CA TYR A 67 2.68 -1.47 -10.49
C TYR A 67 3.72 -0.87 -9.54
N ASN A 68 4.47 -1.73 -8.86
CA ASN A 68 5.70 -1.32 -8.18
C ASN A 68 6.76 -1.07 -9.26
N ILE A 69 7.22 0.18 -9.41
CA ILE A 69 8.09 0.61 -10.51
C ILE A 69 9.59 0.58 -10.16
N HIS A 70 9.93 0.06 -8.96
CA HIS A 70 11.33 -0.07 -8.53
C HIS A 70 12.14 1.22 -8.76
N ILE A 71 11.57 2.36 -8.38
CA ILE A 71 12.15 3.71 -8.59
C ILE A 71 12.62 3.98 -10.03
N LEU A 72 11.93 3.38 -11.03
CA LEU A 72 12.28 3.40 -12.46
C LEU A 72 13.66 2.80 -12.79
N ASN A 73 14.14 1.89 -11.95
CA ASN A 73 15.45 1.25 -12.11
C ASN A 73 15.30 -0.17 -12.66
N PRO A 74 15.59 -0.43 -13.93
CA PRO A 74 15.55 -1.78 -14.47
C PRO A 74 16.54 -2.71 -13.75
N PRO A 75 16.13 -3.90 -13.31
CA PRO A 75 17.00 -4.83 -12.58
C PRO A 75 18.26 -5.24 -13.37
N SER A 76 18.17 -5.22 -14.70
CA SER A 76 19.30 -5.51 -15.59
C SER A 76 20.29 -4.34 -15.74
N LYS A 77 19.94 -3.14 -15.22
CA LYS A 77 20.76 -1.92 -15.27
C LYS A 77 20.83 -1.22 -13.92
N PRO A 78 21.44 -1.84 -12.91
CA PRO A 78 21.51 -1.26 -11.56
C PRO A 78 22.13 0.14 -11.57
N GLY A 79 21.47 1.09 -10.89
CA GLY A 79 21.93 2.48 -10.80
C GLY A 79 21.55 3.38 -11.99
N GLU A 80 20.79 2.85 -12.96
CA GLU A 80 20.24 3.65 -14.06
C GLU A 80 18.73 3.85 -13.89
N THR A 81 18.20 4.94 -14.44
CA THR A 81 16.77 5.22 -14.48
C THR A 81 16.26 5.16 -15.91
N ASP A 82 15.18 4.39 -16.16
CA ASP A 82 14.55 4.29 -17.48
C ASP A 82 13.03 4.54 -17.37
N ILE A 83 12.68 5.81 -17.30
CA ILE A 83 11.28 6.24 -17.23
C ILE A 83 10.47 5.86 -18.47
N ASN A 84 11.13 5.84 -19.65
CA ASN A 84 10.46 5.52 -20.90
C ASN A 84 10.02 4.06 -20.97
N ALA A 85 10.79 3.14 -20.37
CA ALA A 85 10.39 1.74 -20.27
C ALA A 85 9.09 1.60 -19.47
N THR A 86 9.00 2.20 -18.28
CA THR A 86 7.79 2.16 -17.45
C THR A 86 6.62 2.88 -18.14
N ALA A 87 6.86 4.06 -18.75
CA ALA A 87 5.83 4.77 -19.51
C ALA A 87 5.27 3.91 -20.67
N LYS A 88 6.14 3.19 -21.40
CA LYS A 88 5.71 2.28 -22.46
C LYS A 88 4.80 1.17 -21.96
N VAL A 89 5.11 0.56 -20.82
CA VAL A 89 4.26 -0.47 -20.19
C VAL A 89 2.86 0.07 -19.94
N ILE A 90 2.76 1.26 -19.33
CA ILE A 90 1.48 1.91 -19.04
C ILE A 90 0.71 2.25 -20.32
N LEU A 91 1.38 2.80 -21.32
CA LEU A 91 0.76 3.15 -22.61
C LEU A 91 0.24 1.93 -23.36
N ASP A 92 1.04 0.86 -23.43
CA ASP A 92 0.67 -0.38 -24.13
C ASP A 92 -0.53 -1.08 -23.44
N ALA A 93 -0.56 -1.07 -22.10
CA ALA A 93 -1.66 -1.65 -21.34
C ALA A 93 -2.91 -0.77 -21.34
N ASN A 94 -2.76 0.55 -21.51
CA ASN A 94 -3.82 1.54 -21.59
C ASN A 94 -4.85 1.48 -20.43
N PRO A 95 -4.41 1.47 -19.15
CA PRO A 95 -5.30 1.55 -18.00
C PRO A 95 -5.97 2.92 -17.92
N ASP A 96 -7.09 3.00 -17.17
CA ASP A 96 -7.74 4.26 -16.83
C ASP A 96 -7.18 4.86 -15.54
N VAL A 97 -6.69 3.98 -14.63
CA VAL A 97 -6.07 4.33 -13.35
C VAL A 97 -4.85 3.45 -13.12
N VAL A 98 -3.76 4.03 -12.59
CA VAL A 98 -2.55 3.31 -12.18
C VAL A 98 -2.22 3.64 -10.73
N PHE A 99 -2.01 2.60 -9.92
CA PHE A 99 -1.48 2.69 -8.57
C PHE A 99 0.01 2.35 -8.61
N LEU A 100 0.87 3.32 -8.31
CA LEU A 100 2.32 3.18 -8.37
C LEU A 100 2.92 3.03 -6.97
N GLN A 101 3.86 2.12 -6.82
CA GLN A 101 4.68 1.95 -5.64
C GLN A 101 6.14 2.20 -5.99
N GLU A 102 6.95 2.49 -4.97
CA GLU A 102 8.37 2.85 -5.11
C GLU A 102 8.61 4.04 -6.05
N VAL A 103 7.98 5.15 -5.72
CA VAL A 103 8.07 6.39 -6.50
C VAL A 103 8.99 7.37 -5.79
N ASP A 104 10.03 7.83 -6.50
CA ASP A 104 10.96 8.86 -6.03
C ASP A 104 10.60 10.25 -6.54
N LYS A 105 10.91 11.23 -5.70
CA LYS A 105 10.90 12.64 -6.07
C LYS A 105 12.16 13.33 -5.57
N ASN A 106 13.02 13.76 -6.48
CA ASN A 106 14.26 14.52 -6.21
C ASN A 106 15.19 13.86 -5.19
N THR A 107 15.24 12.52 -5.15
CA THR A 107 16.06 11.79 -4.17
C THR A 107 17.54 11.77 -4.54
N GLY A 108 17.87 11.89 -5.80
CA GLY A 108 19.22 11.73 -6.33
C GLY A 108 19.66 10.27 -6.45
N ARG A 109 18.79 9.28 -6.13
CA ARG A 109 19.11 7.86 -6.35
C ARG A 109 19.25 7.57 -7.85
N ASN A 110 20.11 6.61 -8.20
CA ASN A 110 20.35 6.21 -9.57
C ASN A 110 20.75 7.38 -10.50
N ASN A 111 21.46 8.38 -9.94
CA ASN A 111 21.85 9.62 -10.63
C ASN A 111 20.67 10.37 -11.27
N TYR A 112 19.49 10.20 -10.72
CA TYR A 112 18.27 10.82 -11.21
C TYR A 112 17.64 11.73 -10.14
N ASP A 113 17.36 12.98 -10.50
CA ASP A 113 16.87 14.02 -9.62
C ASP A 113 15.55 14.62 -10.09
N GLY A 114 14.70 13.78 -10.65
CA GLY A 114 13.39 14.17 -11.17
C GLY A 114 12.23 13.81 -10.24
N ASP A 115 11.05 14.32 -10.59
CA ASP A 115 9.76 13.95 -10.02
C ASP A 115 9.14 12.82 -10.85
N GLN A 116 9.39 11.57 -10.44
CA GLN A 116 8.99 10.39 -11.22
C GLN A 116 7.47 10.33 -11.46
N ALA A 117 6.65 10.72 -10.47
CA ALA A 117 5.19 10.72 -10.65
C ALA A 117 4.74 11.74 -11.70
N ASN A 118 5.25 12.98 -11.61
CA ASN A 118 4.94 14.04 -12.55
C ASN A 118 5.39 13.70 -13.98
N GLU A 119 6.62 13.25 -14.12
CA GLU A 119 7.19 12.93 -15.42
C GLU A 119 6.48 11.76 -16.11
N LEU A 120 6.19 10.67 -15.36
CA LEU A 120 5.36 9.58 -15.87
C LEU A 120 3.97 10.06 -16.28
N ALA A 121 3.31 10.86 -15.43
CA ALA A 121 1.97 11.39 -15.70
C ALA A 121 1.95 12.19 -17.01
N ASN A 122 2.96 13.02 -17.24
CA ASN A 122 3.10 13.79 -18.48
C ASN A 122 3.32 12.91 -19.71
N LEU A 123 4.19 11.90 -19.60
CA LEU A 123 4.48 10.95 -20.70
C LEU A 123 3.24 10.14 -21.09
N VAL A 124 2.44 9.71 -20.09
CA VAL A 124 1.26 8.89 -20.34
C VAL A 124 -0.05 9.68 -20.43
N LYS A 125 0.01 11.01 -20.33
CA LYS A 125 -1.12 11.94 -20.40
C LYS A 125 -2.21 11.63 -19.37
N MET A 126 -1.80 11.51 -18.11
CA MET A 126 -2.68 11.27 -16.97
C MET A 126 -2.51 12.38 -15.91
N ASN A 127 -3.55 12.60 -15.11
CA ASN A 127 -3.44 13.34 -13.86
C ASN A 127 -2.68 12.50 -12.83
N TYR A 128 -2.08 13.12 -11.82
CA TYR A 128 -1.41 12.38 -10.75
C TYR A 128 -1.68 12.95 -9.36
N ALA A 129 -1.50 12.10 -8.37
CA ALA A 129 -1.34 12.47 -6.97
C ALA A 129 -0.17 11.65 -6.39
N PHE A 130 0.85 12.34 -5.87
CA PHE A 130 2.00 11.72 -5.20
C PHE A 130 1.86 11.83 -3.68
N TYR A 131 2.05 10.73 -2.96
CA TYR A 131 1.92 10.63 -1.51
C TYR A 131 3.27 10.25 -0.91
N SER A 132 4.00 11.24 -0.39
CA SER A 132 5.28 10.99 0.27
C SER A 132 5.12 10.16 1.53
N ALA A 133 5.91 9.10 1.65
CA ALA A 133 5.99 8.24 2.84
C ALA A 133 7.16 8.64 3.73
N SER A 134 8.36 8.75 3.18
CA SER A 134 9.58 9.04 3.92
C SER A 134 10.54 9.92 3.11
N PRO A 135 11.42 10.70 3.79
CA PRO A 135 12.54 11.34 3.13
C PRO A 135 13.58 10.29 2.72
N VAL A 136 14.15 10.45 1.52
CA VAL A 136 15.26 9.63 1.02
C VAL A 136 16.24 10.54 0.30
N GLY A 137 17.53 10.44 0.64
CA GLY A 137 18.54 11.35 0.10
C GLY A 137 18.16 12.81 0.39
N ARG A 138 18.03 13.61 -0.66
CA ARG A 138 17.58 15.02 -0.56
C ARG A 138 16.11 15.23 -0.91
N GLY A 139 15.40 14.17 -1.24
CA GLY A 139 14.02 14.20 -1.71
C GLY A 139 13.07 13.32 -0.91
N LEU A 140 12.05 12.83 -1.58
CA LEU A 140 10.93 12.09 -1.00
C LEU A 140 10.73 10.76 -1.74
N TYR A 141 10.29 9.75 -1.01
CA TYR A 141 9.91 8.44 -1.51
C TYR A 141 8.48 8.13 -1.09
N GLY A 142 7.70 7.48 -1.96
CA GLY A 142 6.32 7.17 -1.64
C GLY A 142 5.59 6.34 -2.68
N VAL A 143 4.30 6.64 -2.82
CA VAL A 143 3.39 5.99 -3.76
C VAL A 143 2.64 7.06 -4.56
N ALA A 144 2.07 6.68 -5.72
CA ALA A 144 1.29 7.62 -6.51
C ALA A 144 0.04 6.97 -7.13
N ILE A 145 -0.94 7.81 -7.47
CA ILE A 145 -2.06 7.45 -8.32
C ILE A 145 -1.92 8.24 -9.61
N LEU A 146 -2.01 7.56 -10.76
CA LEU A 146 -2.22 8.21 -12.05
C LEU A 146 -3.65 7.93 -12.53
N SER A 147 -4.28 8.89 -13.21
CA SER A 147 -5.65 8.75 -13.69
C SER A 147 -5.90 9.54 -14.98
N LYS A 148 -6.60 8.93 -15.94
CA LYS A 148 -7.12 9.65 -17.12
C LYS A 148 -8.18 10.69 -16.76
N TYR A 149 -8.71 10.64 -15.54
CA TYR A 149 -9.79 11.48 -15.04
C TYR A 149 -9.32 12.34 -13.87
N PRO A 150 -10.00 13.47 -13.59
CA PRO A 150 -9.61 14.34 -12.50
C PRO A 150 -9.59 13.65 -11.14
N LEU A 151 -8.60 14.01 -10.32
CA LEU A 151 -8.46 13.55 -8.95
C LEU A 151 -8.83 14.66 -7.97
N LYS A 152 -9.74 14.38 -7.05
CA LYS A 152 -10.26 15.32 -6.05
C LYS A 152 -10.12 14.75 -4.64
N ASN A 153 -10.30 15.57 -3.60
CA ASN A 153 -10.31 15.15 -2.20
C ASN A 153 -9.11 14.28 -1.82
N ILE A 154 -7.93 14.64 -2.32
CA ILE A 154 -6.69 13.89 -2.14
C ILE A 154 -6.25 13.95 -0.69
N LYS A 155 -6.03 12.78 -0.06
CA LYS A 155 -5.62 12.65 1.35
C LYS A 155 -4.56 11.59 1.51
N LYS A 156 -3.75 11.77 2.54
CA LYS A 156 -2.69 10.83 2.95
C LYS A 156 -2.88 10.43 4.41
N TYR A 157 -2.69 9.15 4.69
CA TYR A 157 -2.74 8.58 6.02
C TYR A 157 -1.44 7.84 6.29
N MET A 158 -0.76 8.23 7.37
CA MET A 158 0.47 7.58 7.80
C MET A 158 0.10 6.25 8.45
N LEU A 159 0.65 5.15 7.95
CA LEU A 159 0.42 3.83 8.53
C LEU A 159 1.33 3.60 9.74
N THR A 160 0.86 2.78 10.67
CA THR A 160 1.60 2.47 11.90
C THR A 160 2.95 1.82 11.60
N LYS A 161 3.98 2.26 12.35
CA LYS A 161 5.34 1.70 12.32
C LYS A 161 5.58 0.84 13.56
N GLU A 162 6.38 -0.20 13.41
CA GLU A 162 6.77 -1.07 14.52
C GLU A 162 7.82 -0.41 15.44
N SER A 163 8.66 0.46 14.89
CA SER A 163 9.70 1.18 15.62
C SER A 163 10.03 2.52 14.97
N ALA A 164 10.83 3.35 15.64
CA ALA A 164 11.28 4.63 15.09
C ALA A 164 12.15 4.46 13.83
N THR A 165 12.88 3.35 13.72
CA THR A 165 13.76 3.04 12.58
C THR A 165 13.08 2.28 11.45
N THR A 166 11.83 1.83 11.64
CA THR A 166 11.03 1.21 10.58
C THR A 166 10.71 2.27 9.52
N GLU A 167 10.81 1.89 8.25
CA GLU A 167 10.44 2.77 7.14
C GLU A 167 8.97 3.16 7.24
N GLN A 168 8.68 4.45 7.02
CA GLN A 168 7.31 4.92 7.04
C GLN A 168 6.57 4.48 5.78
N ARG A 169 5.37 3.93 5.96
CA ARG A 169 4.44 3.57 4.90
C ARG A 169 3.20 4.45 4.96
N VAL A 170 2.50 4.58 3.82
CA VAL A 170 1.32 5.44 3.69
C VAL A 170 0.20 4.74 2.96
N LEU A 171 -1.02 5.18 3.26
CA LEU A 171 -2.20 5.00 2.42
C LEU A 171 -2.51 6.34 1.77
N GLY A 172 -2.45 6.38 0.44
CA GLY A 172 -2.91 7.52 -0.35
C GLY A 172 -4.33 7.31 -0.84
N THR A 173 -5.18 8.35 -0.82
CA THR A 173 -6.54 8.29 -1.35
C THR A 173 -6.86 9.49 -2.23
N ALA A 174 -7.68 9.27 -3.27
CA ALA A 174 -8.21 10.33 -4.12
C ALA A 174 -9.62 9.95 -4.61
N LEU A 175 -10.53 10.90 -4.67
CA LEU A 175 -11.81 10.72 -5.36
C LEU A 175 -11.57 10.95 -6.85
N VAL A 176 -11.81 9.94 -7.68
CA VAL A 176 -11.76 10.10 -9.14
C VAL A 176 -13.12 10.57 -9.66
N ASP A 177 -13.09 11.58 -10.52
CA ASP A 177 -14.26 12.21 -11.15
C ASP A 177 -14.49 11.57 -12.52
N LEU A 178 -15.40 10.62 -12.60
CA LEU A 178 -15.68 9.81 -13.78
C LEU A 178 -16.75 10.42 -14.69
N PRO A 179 -16.78 10.07 -15.98
CA PRO A 179 -17.84 10.47 -16.90
C PRO A 179 -19.26 10.20 -16.39
N GLY A 180 -20.18 11.13 -16.66
CA GLY A 180 -21.58 10.99 -16.36
C GLY A 180 -21.96 11.35 -14.91
N LYS A 181 -21.23 12.26 -14.26
CA LYS A 181 -21.41 12.65 -12.84
C LYS A 181 -21.26 11.47 -11.88
N ASP A 182 -20.35 10.59 -12.18
CA ASP A 182 -20.03 9.43 -11.38
C ASP A 182 -18.68 9.63 -10.69
N SER A 183 -18.48 8.97 -9.55
CA SER A 183 -17.21 9.05 -8.83
C SER A 183 -16.98 7.81 -7.96
N MET A 184 -15.72 7.58 -7.61
CA MET A 184 -15.34 6.56 -6.64
C MET A 184 -14.03 6.92 -5.95
N MET A 185 -13.78 6.34 -4.79
CA MET A 185 -12.52 6.50 -4.08
C MET A 185 -11.47 5.53 -4.63
N LEU A 186 -10.32 6.04 -4.95
CA LEU A 186 -9.11 5.29 -5.27
C LEU A 186 -8.21 5.27 -4.04
N ALA A 187 -7.52 4.15 -3.80
CA ALA A 187 -6.58 4.00 -2.70
C ALA A 187 -5.31 3.30 -3.17
N VAL A 188 -4.14 3.80 -2.76
CA VAL A 188 -2.83 3.22 -3.08
C VAL A 188 -2.02 3.02 -1.82
N THR A 189 -1.29 1.91 -1.74
CA THR A 189 -0.39 1.63 -0.62
C THR A 189 0.83 0.81 -1.07
N HIS A 190 1.87 0.81 -0.23
CA HIS A 190 2.98 -0.12 -0.27
C HIS A 190 3.32 -0.49 1.18
N LEU A 191 3.12 -1.74 1.55
CA LEU A 191 3.28 -2.19 2.94
C LEU A 191 4.72 -2.56 3.27
N GLN A 192 4.97 -2.75 4.56
CA GLN A 192 6.31 -3.05 5.06
C GLN A 192 6.82 -4.41 4.57
N HIS A 193 8.04 -4.44 4.01
CA HIS A 193 8.60 -5.65 3.39
C HIS A 193 9.16 -6.66 4.40
N ASN A 194 9.74 -6.21 5.51
CA ASN A 194 10.55 -7.05 6.41
C ASN A 194 9.88 -7.43 7.74
N SER A 195 8.58 -7.11 7.95
CA SER A 195 7.86 -7.42 9.20
C SER A 195 6.41 -7.78 8.94
N ALA A 196 6.07 -9.07 9.10
CA ALA A 196 4.70 -9.56 8.96
C ALA A 196 3.77 -8.99 10.04
N SER A 197 4.27 -8.81 11.28
CA SER A 197 3.49 -8.19 12.35
C SER A 197 3.16 -6.73 12.07
N ASN A 198 4.09 -5.99 11.45
CA ASN A 198 3.82 -4.61 11.05
C ASN A 198 2.84 -4.55 9.88
N ARG A 199 2.97 -5.43 8.86
CA ARG A 199 1.98 -5.52 7.77
C ARG A 199 0.57 -5.81 8.28
N LEU A 200 0.44 -6.73 9.25
CA LEU A 200 -0.84 -7.01 9.88
C LEU A 200 -1.45 -5.79 10.56
N GLN A 201 -0.63 -4.96 11.24
CA GLN A 201 -1.13 -3.71 11.80
C GLN A 201 -1.50 -2.71 10.71
N GLN A 202 -0.68 -2.58 9.67
CA GLN A 202 -0.92 -1.67 8.56
C GLN A 202 -2.20 -2.02 7.78
N VAL A 203 -2.51 -3.30 7.58
CA VAL A 203 -3.78 -3.69 6.96
C VAL A 203 -4.99 -3.36 7.85
N LYS A 204 -4.86 -3.46 9.18
CA LYS A 204 -5.90 -3.01 10.13
C LYS A 204 -6.12 -1.50 10.04
N ASP A 205 -5.04 -0.72 9.94
CA ASP A 205 -5.13 0.74 9.75
C ASP A 205 -5.86 1.09 8.44
N ILE A 206 -5.53 0.41 7.34
CA ILE A 206 -6.18 0.58 6.03
C ILE A 206 -7.67 0.26 6.11
N VAL A 207 -8.03 -0.90 6.64
CA VAL A 207 -9.43 -1.33 6.77
C VAL A 207 -10.22 -0.36 7.65
N SER A 208 -9.65 0.08 8.77
CA SER A 208 -10.27 1.07 9.66
C SER A 208 -10.47 2.41 8.95
N THR A 209 -9.43 2.92 8.27
CA THR A 209 -9.50 4.21 7.57
C THR A 209 -10.51 4.16 6.43
N LEU A 210 -10.39 3.17 5.54
CA LEU A 210 -11.28 3.05 4.38
C LEU A 210 -12.69 2.60 4.78
N GLY A 211 -12.87 2.02 5.98
CA GLY A 211 -14.17 1.70 6.57
C GLY A 211 -15.05 2.93 6.82
N THR A 212 -14.45 4.11 6.97
CA THR A 212 -15.17 5.37 7.19
C THR A 212 -15.77 5.97 5.91
N PHE A 213 -15.35 5.50 4.73
CA PHE A 213 -15.84 6.00 3.44
C PHE A 213 -17.11 5.27 3.01
N LYS A 214 -18.07 6.03 2.49
CA LYS A 214 -19.34 5.52 1.93
C LYS A 214 -19.24 5.21 0.43
N GLU A 215 -18.26 5.78 -0.23
CA GLU A 215 -18.00 5.65 -1.66
C GLU A 215 -17.60 4.22 -2.02
N ARG A 216 -17.82 3.85 -3.28
CA ARG A 216 -17.17 2.68 -3.88
C ARG A 216 -15.67 2.90 -3.87
N ILE A 217 -14.90 1.88 -3.52
CA ILE A 217 -13.44 1.99 -3.40
C ILE A 217 -12.78 0.93 -4.27
N ILE A 218 -11.71 1.34 -4.97
CA ILE A 218 -10.72 0.44 -5.55
C ILE A 218 -9.39 0.73 -4.88
N ILE A 219 -8.72 -0.31 -4.40
CA ILE A 219 -7.37 -0.23 -3.81
C ILE A 219 -6.39 -1.06 -4.63
N GLY A 220 -5.21 -0.50 -4.88
CA GLY A 220 -4.08 -1.19 -5.49
C GLY A 220 -2.81 -1.00 -4.68
N GLY A 221 -1.94 -2.02 -4.68
CA GLY A 221 -0.66 -1.89 -3.99
C GLY A 221 0.15 -3.17 -3.93
N ASP A 222 1.43 -2.98 -3.65
CA ASP A 222 2.33 -4.02 -3.17
C ASP A 222 2.07 -4.20 -1.66
N LEU A 223 1.40 -5.29 -1.32
CA LEU A 223 1.09 -5.62 0.07
C LEU A 223 2.25 -6.35 0.77
N ASN A 224 3.31 -6.73 0.01
CA ASN A 224 4.45 -7.49 0.53
C ASN A 224 4.03 -8.76 1.31
N GLU A 225 2.84 -9.30 1.01
CA GLU A 225 2.27 -10.42 1.75
C GLU A 225 1.82 -11.54 0.83
N LEU A 226 2.18 -12.77 1.21
CA LEU A 226 1.81 -13.97 0.48
C LEU A 226 0.39 -14.40 0.85
N GLU A 227 -0.31 -15.04 -0.08
CA GLU A 227 -1.67 -15.55 0.13
C GLU A 227 -1.79 -16.52 1.31
N SER A 228 -0.70 -17.17 1.70
CA SER A 228 -0.63 -18.06 2.87
C SER A 228 -0.73 -17.34 4.22
N ALA A 229 -0.60 -16.02 4.26
CA ALA A 229 -0.72 -15.21 5.48
C ALA A 229 -2.19 -15.05 5.89
N THR A 230 -2.77 -16.11 6.43
CA THR A 230 -4.21 -16.23 6.72
C THR A 230 -4.72 -15.09 7.62
N GLU A 231 -3.98 -14.71 8.67
CA GLU A 231 -4.43 -13.65 9.58
C GLU A 231 -4.52 -12.30 8.87
N PHE A 232 -3.55 -11.97 8.02
CA PHE A 232 -3.55 -10.76 7.21
C PHE A 232 -4.75 -10.73 6.25
N PHE A 233 -4.93 -11.79 5.47
CA PHE A 233 -6.00 -11.83 4.47
C PHE A 233 -7.40 -12.01 5.09
N ASN A 234 -7.54 -12.59 6.29
CA ASN A 234 -8.82 -12.54 7.01
C ASN A 234 -9.24 -11.11 7.32
N VAL A 235 -8.29 -10.23 7.67
CA VAL A 235 -8.58 -8.80 7.89
C VAL A 235 -8.90 -8.10 6.56
N PHE A 236 -8.07 -8.29 5.54
CA PHE A 236 -8.22 -7.62 4.24
C PHE A 236 -9.48 -8.05 3.51
N ASP A 237 -9.68 -9.37 3.33
CA ASP A 237 -10.82 -9.97 2.63
C ASP A 237 -12.15 -9.80 3.39
N GLY A 238 -12.09 -9.51 4.68
CA GLY A 238 -13.28 -9.12 5.47
C GLY A 238 -13.88 -7.79 5.03
N SER A 239 -13.12 -6.96 4.31
CA SER A 239 -13.54 -5.62 3.86
C SER A 239 -13.48 -5.45 2.36
N PHE A 240 -12.61 -6.17 1.66
CA PHE A 240 -12.36 -6.02 0.21
C PHE A 240 -12.52 -7.34 -0.52
N THR A 241 -12.91 -7.24 -1.79
CA THR A 241 -12.88 -8.37 -2.75
C THR A 241 -11.66 -8.20 -3.64
N ARG A 242 -10.70 -9.13 -3.55
CA ARG A 242 -9.52 -9.15 -4.44
C ARG A 242 -9.92 -9.54 -5.86
N THR A 243 -9.29 -8.94 -6.86
CA THR A 243 -9.55 -9.25 -8.28
C THR A 243 -9.01 -10.62 -8.69
N CYS A 244 -8.07 -11.18 -7.95
CA CYS A 244 -7.64 -12.56 -8.02
C CYS A 244 -7.42 -13.11 -6.60
N LYS A 245 -7.82 -14.36 -6.39
CA LYS A 245 -7.67 -15.07 -5.11
C LYS A 245 -7.44 -16.56 -5.37
N GLY A 246 -6.51 -17.14 -4.63
CA GLY A 246 -6.21 -18.56 -4.68
C GLY A 246 -5.01 -18.92 -5.54
N VAL A 247 -4.74 -20.21 -5.62
CA VAL A 247 -3.51 -20.78 -6.20
C VAL A 247 -3.32 -20.54 -7.70
N ASN A 248 -4.35 -20.08 -8.39
CA ASN A 248 -4.30 -19.81 -9.83
C ASN A 248 -4.00 -18.34 -10.15
N CYS A 249 -3.76 -17.49 -9.14
CA CYS A 249 -3.35 -16.11 -9.39
C CYS A 249 -1.94 -16.08 -9.96
N PRO A 250 -1.73 -15.41 -11.10
CA PRO A 250 -0.40 -15.32 -11.70
C PRO A 250 0.56 -14.59 -10.75
N PRO A 251 1.81 -15.08 -10.59
CA PRO A 251 2.79 -14.45 -9.72
C PRO A 251 3.22 -13.07 -10.26
N THR A 252 3.59 -12.17 -9.34
CA THR A 252 3.94 -10.77 -9.65
C THR A 252 5.40 -10.44 -9.34
N PHE A 253 6.06 -11.26 -8.51
CA PHE A 253 7.44 -11.03 -8.04
C PHE A 253 8.27 -12.33 -8.02
N SER A 254 9.58 -12.31 -8.33
CA SER A 254 10.31 -11.25 -9.04
C SER A 254 10.01 -11.34 -10.54
N ALA A 255 10.07 -10.22 -11.27
CA ALA A 255 9.74 -10.19 -12.69
C ALA A 255 10.55 -11.20 -13.50
N GLN A 256 11.86 -11.38 -13.23
CA GLN A 256 12.73 -12.30 -13.97
C GLN A 256 12.43 -13.78 -13.72
N LEU A 257 11.85 -14.12 -12.57
CA LEU A 257 11.46 -15.49 -12.20
C LEU A 257 10.25 -15.45 -11.27
N PRO A 258 9.05 -15.13 -11.77
CA PRO A 258 7.88 -14.90 -10.93
C PRO A 258 7.47 -16.14 -10.16
N LYS A 259 7.40 -16.05 -8.83
CA LYS A 259 7.01 -17.14 -7.92
C LYS A 259 6.01 -16.72 -6.87
N SER A 260 5.91 -15.44 -6.58
CA SER A 260 5.10 -14.91 -5.48
C SER A 260 4.08 -13.92 -6.01
N VAL A 261 2.87 -13.94 -5.44
CA VAL A 261 1.86 -12.91 -5.61
C VAL A 261 1.95 -12.01 -4.39
N ILE A 262 2.37 -10.76 -4.57
CA ILE A 262 2.47 -9.75 -3.49
C ILE A 262 1.84 -8.42 -3.86
N ASP A 263 1.51 -8.23 -5.15
CA ASP A 263 0.84 -7.07 -5.70
C ASP A 263 -0.64 -7.39 -5.93
N TYR A 264 -1.53 -6.56 -5.40
CA TYR A 264 -2.96 -6.86 -5.38
C TYR A 264 -3.80 -5.67 -5.83
N LEU A 265 -4.88 -5.97 -6.54
CA LEU A 265 -6.01 -5.09 -6.79
C LEU A 265 -7.23 -5.64 -6.05
N ALA A 266 -7.97 -4.76 -5.37
CA ALA A 266 -9.18 -5.13 -4.66
C ALA A 266 -10.20 -3.98 -4.65
N TYR A 267 -11.45 -4.29 -4.33
CA TYR A 267 -12.54 -3.32 -4.35
C TYR A 267 -13.58 -3.57 -3.24
N LYS A 268 -14.38 -2.56 -2.93
CA LYS A 268 -15.58 -2.65 -2.09
C LYS A 268 -16.64 -1.59 -2.47
N PRO A 269 -17.94 -1.82 -2.17
CA PRO A 269 -18.53 -3.10 -1.80
C PRO A 269 -18.51 -4.08 -2.97
N SER A 270 -18.59 -5.37 -2.70
CA SER A 270 -18.60 -6.41 -3.74
C SER A 270 -19.76 -6.26 -4.72
N SER A 271 -20.89 -5.72 -4.26
CA SER A 271 -22.09 -5.49 -5.09
C SER A 271 -21.94 -4.38 -6.13
N ALA A 272 -20.95 -3.48 -5.98
CA ALA A 272 -20.75 -2.36 -6.90
C ALA A 272 -19.84 -2.68 -8.09
N PHE A 273 -19.24 -3.88 -8.11
CA PHE A 273 -18.30 -4.28 -9.14
C PHE A 273 -18.43 -5.75 -9.49
N SER A 274 -18.06 -6.11 -10.73
CA SER A 274 -17.76 -7.49 -11.09
C SER A 274 -16.46 -7.52 -11.91
N ILE A 275 -15.69 -8.59 -11.73
CA ILE A 275 -14.41 -8.75 -12.44
C ILE A 275 -14.71 -9.19 -13.87
N LYS A 276 -14.32 -8.37 -14.84
CA LYS A 276 -14.41 -8.69 -16.27
C LYS A 276 -13.13 -9.38 -16.74
N ASN A 277 -11.98 -8.90 -16.26
CA ASN A 277 -10.67 -9.48 -16.55
C ASN A 277 -9.70 -9.22 -15.40
N HIS A 278 -8.76 -10.14 -15.20
CA HIS A 278 -7.58 -9.97 -14.35
C HIS A 278 -6.38 -10.60 -15.05
N GLN A 279 -5.28 -9.89 -15.12
CA GLN A 279 -4.04 -10.37 -15.73
C GLN A 279 -2.81 -9.76 -15.07
N VAL A 280 -1.71 -10.48 -15.14
CA VAL A 280 -0.36 -9.99 -14.86
C VAL A 280 0.35 -9.80 -16.20
N ILE A 281 0.91 -8.61 -16.42
CA ILE A 281 1.57 -8.27 -17.68
C ILE A 281 3.00 -8.79 -17.63
N SER A 282 3.40 -9.57 -18.65
CA SER A 282 4.75 -10.14 -18.76
C SER A 282 5.75 -9.07 -19.20
N GLU A 283 6.14 -8.22 -18.26
CA GLU A 283 7.15 -7.17 -18.43
C GLU A 283 8.35 -7.48 -17.54
N TYR A 284 9.48 -7.80 -18.16
CA TYR A 284 10.65 -8.34 -17.43
C TYR A 284 11.83 -7.35 -17.34
N TYR A 285 11.69 -6.14 -17.91
CA TYR A 285 12.79 -5.19 -18.01
C TYR A 285 12.62 -3.98 -17.06
N ALA A 286 11.45 -3.33 -17.08
CA ALA A 286 11.28 -2.01 -16.49
C ALA A 286 11.28 -2.01 -14.94
N SER A 287 10.92 -3.13 -14.30
CA SER A 287 10.88 -3.30 -12.84
C SER A 287 11.21 -4.73 -12.44
N ASP A 288 11.50 -4.97 -11.17
CA ASP A 288 11.57 -6.29 -10.56
C ASP A 288 10.20 -6.87 -10.17
N HIS A 289 9.13 -6.08 -10.29
CA HIS A 289 7.73 -6.52 -10.20
C HIS A 289 7.07 -6.57 -11.58
N LEU A 290 6.06 -7.42 -11.72
CA LEU A 290 5.17 -7.46 -12.88
C LEU A 290 3.91 -6.63 -12.62
N PRO A 291 3.45 -5.80 -13.58
CA PRO A 291 2.21 -5.05 -13.45
C PRO A 291 0.98 -5.97 -13.34
N VAL A 292 0.11 -5.68 -12.40
CA VAL A 292 -1.19 -6.34 -12.27
C VAL A 292 -2.27 -5.43 -12.84
N MET A 293 -3.11 -5.95 -13.72
CA MET A 293 -4.19 -5.21 -14.35
C MET A 293 -5.52 -5.93 -14.17
N ALA A 294 -6.57 -5.19 -13.87
CA ALA A 294 -7.93 -5.69 -13.87
C ALA A 294 -8.87 -4.75 -14.65
N GLU A 295 -9.87 -5.33 -15.31
CA GLU A 295 -11.02 -4.61 -15.83
C GLU A 295 -12.23 -4.96 -14.98
N LEU A 296 -12.86 -3.94 -14.37
CA LEU A 296 -14.00 -4.08 -13.48
C LEU A 296 -15.24 -3.48 -14.13
N ASN A 297 -16.31 -4.25 -14.28
CA ASN A 297 -17.62 -3.70 -14.61
C ASN A 297 -18.13 -2.87 -13.43
N LEU A 298 -18.70 -1.70 -13.72
CA LEU A 298 -19.29 -0.80 -12.72
C LEU A 298 -20.78 -1.09 -12.60
N ILE A 299 -21.21 -1.62 -11.45
CA ILE A 299 -22.60 -1.94 -11.13
C ILE A 299 -23.19 -0.77 -10.35
N ARG A 300 -24.41 -0.31 -10.71
CA ARG A 300 -25.10 0.83 -10.11
C ARG A 300 -26.48 0.43 -9.63
#